data_06b34a6268a6f6a88faaa1b71c24b93c
#
_entry.id   06b34a6268a6f6a88faaa1b71c24b93c
#
_cell.length_a   1.000
_cell.length_b   1.000
_cell.length_c   1.000
_cell.angle_alpha   90.00
_cell.angle_beta   90.00
_cell.angle_gamma   90.00
#
_symmetry.space_group_name_H-M   'P 1'
#
loop_
_entity.id
_entity.type
_entity.pdbx_description
1 polymer ?
#
loop_
_entity_poly.entity_id
_entity_poly.type
_entity_poly.pdbx_seq_one_letter_code
_entity_poly.pdbx_strand_id
1 'polypeptide(L)'
;MLKENIQSLLTQVSELKAANAEELEALRIKYLSKKGEITALFNEFRNVPNDQKRELGQMLNQLRQQAETRIGELKEQFEAKQAEMDKLDLTRTPDPIALGTRHPLSLVREEIEDIFSRIGFTIAQGPEVEDDKHVYGMLNFAPEHPARDMQDTFFVEKEIGVQKPTDVLLRSHTSSVQTRVMTSQKPPIRVLCPGRVYRNEAISARAHCFFHQVEGLYIDKNVSFADLREALLYFSKEMFGAETKIRLRPSYFPFTEPSAEMDISCNICGGTGCSFCKGTGWVEILGCGMVDPNVLEACGIDSKEYSGYAFGMGVERITNLKYRVKDLRLFSENDVRFLRQFESC
;
A
#
# COMPACT_ATOMS: atom_id res chain seq x y z
N MET A 1 -48.42 54.06 14.81
CA MET A 1 -48.62 52.58 14.88
C MET A 1 -48.77 51.99 13.46
N LEU A 2 -49.87 52.18 12.71
CA LEU A 2 -50.03 51.49 11.39
C LEU A 2 -48.95 51.87 10.35
N LYS A 3 -48.58 53.17 10.26
CA LYS A 3 -47.50 53.64 9.37
C LYS A 3 -46.13 53.04 9.70
N GLU A 4 -45.79 52.92 10.95
CA GLU A 4 -44.52 52.30 11.44
C GLU A 4 -44.50 50.81 11.14
N ASN A 5 -45.63 50.09 11.33
CA ASN A 5 -45.76 48.69 11.00
C ASN A 5 -45.55 48.42 9.50
N ILE A 6 -46.15 49.27 8.63
CA ILE A 6 -45.95 49.15 7.18
C ILE A 6 -44.48 49.40 6.80
N GLN A 7 -43.82 50.38 7.43
CA GLN A 7 -42.45 50.72 7.18
C GLN A 7 -41.49 49.62 7.63
N SER A 8 -41.75 49.03 8.79
CA SER A 8 -41.01 47.88 9.28
C SER A 8 -41.14 46.65 8.37
N LEU A 9 -42.35 46.37 7.89
CA LEU A 9 -42.59 45.27 6.96
C LEU A 9 -41.99 45.51 5.58
N LEU A 10 -41.95 46.76 5.08
CA LEU A 10 -41.24 47.10 3.85
C LEU A 10 -39.74 46.75 3.92
N THR A 11 -39.09 47.07 5.04
CA THR A 11 -37.69 46.71 5.26
C THR A 11 -37.51 45.18 5.33
N GLN A 12 -38.35 44.48 6.10
CA GLN A 12 -38.27 43.00 6.20
C GLN A 12 -38.49 42.32 4.86
N VAL A 13 -39.44 42.80 4.05
CA VAL A 13 -39.71 42.25 2.72
C VAL A 13 -38.55 42.46 1.76
N SER A 14 -37.84 43.62 1.85
CA SER A 14 -36.68 43.87 1.00
C SER A 14 -35.50 42.97 1.30
N GLU A 15 -35.37 42.51 2.54
CA GLU A 15 -34.28 41.64 3.00
C GLU A 15 -34.61 40.14 2.95
N LEU A 16 -35.78 39.74 2.42
CA LEU A 16 -36.19 38.34 2.36
C LEU A 16 -35.18 37.48 1.61
N LYS A 17 -34.81 36.37 2.26
CA LYS A 17 -34.00 35.30 1.71
C LYS A 17 -34.69 33.96 2.02
N ALA A 18 -34.53 33.00 1.13
CA ALA A 18 -34.96 31.63 1.35
C ALA A 18 -33.81 30.71 0.96
N ALA A 19 -33.57 29.68 1.75
CA ALA A 19 -32.54 28.67 1.47
C ALA A 19 -33.07 27.53 0.61
N ASN A 20 -34.39 27.28 0.66
CA ASN A 20 -35.03 26.16 -0.08
C ASN A 20 -36.49 26.56 -0.48
N ALA A 21 -37.10 25.69 -1.30
CA ALA A 21 -38.47 25.89 -1.81
C ALA A 21 -39.54 25.89 -0.68
N GLU A 22 -39.32 25.12 0.38
CA GLU A 22 -40.24 25.05 1.53
C GLU A 22 -40.24 26.35 2.32
N GLU A 23 -39.08 26.95 2.55
CA GLU A 23 -38.93 28.25 3.18
C GLU A 23 -39.57 29.36 2.33
N LEU A 24 -39.39 29.31 1.00
CA LEU A 24 -39.99 30.25 0.09
C LEU A 24 -41.52 30.22 0.15
N GLU A 25 -42.07 28.99 0.19
CA GLU A 25 -43.53 28.83 0.31
C GLU A 25 -44.03 29.27 1.70
N ALA A 26 -43.30 29.04 2.76
CA ALA A 26 -43.60 29.54 4.09
C ALA A 26 -43.62 31.08 4.12
N LEU A 27 -42.67 31.75 3.47
CA LEU A 27 -42.63 33.23 3.32
C LEU A 27 -43.84 33.76 2.51
N ARG A 28 -44.19 33.06 1.41
CA ARG A 28 -45.36 33.40 0.62
C ARG A 28 -46.64 33.35 1.44
N ILE A 29 -46.81 32.28 2.24
CA ILE A 29 -47.95 32.09 3.13
C ILE A 29 -47.96 33.17 4.21
N LYS A 30 -46.85 33.47 4.83
CA LYS A 30 -46.69 34.47 5.88
C LYS A 30 -47.12 35.86 5.44
N TYR A 31 -46.68 36.28 4.27
CA TYR A 31 -46.91 37.67 3.82
C TYR A 31 -48.12 37.83 2.89
N LEU A 32 -48.33 36.92 1.94
CA LEU A 32 -49.30 37.10 0.83
C LEU A 32 -50.58 36.28 0.95
N SER A 33 -50.70 35.39 1.94
CA SER A 33 -51.89 34.54 2.09
C SER A 33 -53.13 35.38 2.56
N LYS A 34 -54.33 34.79 2.47
CA LYS A 34 -55.57 35.38 2.98
C LYS A 34 -55.50 35.73 4.48
N LYS A 35 -54.69 35.05 5.25
CA LYS A 35 -54.40 35.29 6.66
C LYS A 35 -53.01 35.85 6.91
N GLY A 36 -52.33 36.30 5.86
CA GLY A 36 -50.97 36.81 5.94
C GLY A 36 -50.93 38.23 6.53
N GLU A 37 -49.71 38.64 6.93
CA GLU A 37 -49.47 39.91 7.63
C GLU A 37 -49.89 41.11 6.80
N ILE A 38 -49.65 41.10 5.48
CA ILE A 38 -50.08 42.21 4.56
C ILE A 38 -51.60 42.30 4.50
N THR A 39 -52.29 41.14 4.43
CA THR A 39 -53.76 41.12 4.39
C THR A 39 -54.36 41.61 5.72
N ALA A 40 -53.72 41.32 6.85
CA ALA A 40 -54.12 41.83 8.16
C ALA A 40 -54.04 43.39 8.19
N LEU A 41 -52.97 43.97 7.68
CA LEU A 41 -52.81 45.41 7.57
C LEU A 41 -53.89 46.08 6.64
N PHE A 42 -54.28 45.40 5.56
CA PHE A 42 -55.39 45.86 4.72
C PHE A 42 -56.73 45.84 5.47
N ASN A 43 -56.94 44.93 6.39
CA ASN A 43 -58.14 44.90 7.24
C ASN A 43 -58.15 46.05 8.27
N GLU A 44 -56.99 46.31 8.90
CA GLU A 44 -56.84 47.46 9.81
C GLU A 44 -57.01 48.84 9.08
N PHE A 45 -56.53 48.93 7.85
CA PHE A 45 -56.65 50.08 7.02
C PHE A 45 -58.11 50.53 6.80
N ARG A 46 -59.10 49.62 6.87
CA ARG A 46 -60.53 49.95 6.73
C ARG A 46 -61.01 50.90 7.81
N ASN A 47 -60.39 50.86 8.98
CA ASN A 47 -60.82 51.72 10.13
C ASN A 47 -60.06 53.05 10.25
N VAL A 48 -59.20 53.37 9.26
CA VAL A 48 -58.41 54.63 9.26
C VAL A 48 -59.18 55.78 8.84
N PRO A 49 -59.00 57.03 9.45
CA PRO A 49 -59.61 58.26 9.05
C PRO A 49 -59.31 58.63 7.61
N ASN A 50 -60.26 59.35 6.95
CA ASN A 50 -60.18 59.61 5.51
C ASN A 50 -59.02 60.52 5.09
N ASP A 51 -58.48 61.35 5.96
CA ASP A 51 -57.34 62.23 5.77
C ASP A 51 -56.03 61.47 5.56
N GLN A 52 -55.87 60.28 6.17
CA GLN A 52 -54.65 59.43 6.10
C GLN A 52 -54.80 58.32 5.08
N LYS A 53 -55.98 58.03 4.57
CA LYS A 53 -56.23 56.90 3.66
C LYS A 53 -55.41 56.92 2.39
N ARG A 54 -55.18 58.11 1.82
CA ARG A 54 -54.46 58.23 0.55
C ARG A 54 -53.01 57.84 0.67
N GLU A 55 -52.31 58.30 1.72
CA GLU A 55 -50.87 58.00 1.96
C GLU A 55 -50.68 56.56 2.36
N LEU A 56 -51.43 56.07 3.35
CA LEU A 56 -51.35 54.72 3.85
C LEU A 56 -51.78 53.68 2.80
N GLY A 57 -52.76 53.99 1.95
CA GLY A 57 -53.14 53.10 0.86
C GLY A 57 -52.07 52.94 -0.21
N GLN A 58 -51.33 54.03 -0.51
CA GLN A 58 -50.17 53.95 -1.41
C GLN A 58 -49.05 53.07 -0.81
N MET A 59 -48.75 53.26 0.47
CA MET A 59 -47.70 52.44 1.16
C MET A 59 -48.07 51.00 1.24
N LEU A 60 -49.35 50.64 1.53
CA LEU A 60 -49.80 49.24 1.55
C LEU A 60 -49.74 48.58 0.17
N ASN A 61 -50.14 49.30 -0.89
CA ASN A 61 -50.01 48.78 -2.25
C ASN A 61 -48.54 48.59 -2.64
N GLN A 62 -47.66 49.52 -2.25
CA GLN A 62 -46.21 49.40 -2.47
C GLN A 62 -45.65 48.18 -1.72
N LEU A 63 -46.00 47.96 -0.45
CA LEU A 63 -45.60 46.83 0.35
C LEU A 63 -46.03 45.48 -0.30
N ARG A 64 -47.29 45.43 -0.74
CA ARG A 64 -47.78 44.23 -1.42
C ARG A 64 -47.05 43.96 -2.72
N GLN A 65 -46.88 44.98 -3.55
CA GLN A 65 -46.16 44.83 -4.83
C GLN A 65 -44.71 44.43 -4.62
N GLN A 66 -44.03 45.02 -3.61
CA GLN A 66 -42.66 44.67 -3.28
C GLN A 66 -42.54 43.21 -2.77
N ALA A 67 -43.51 42.76 -1.95
CA ALA A 67 -43.53 41.35 -1.50
C ALA A 67 -43.77 40.38 -2.65
N GLU A 68 -44.71 40.69 -3.55
CA GLU A 68 -44.99 39.87 -4.75
C GLU A 68 -43.77 39.78 -5.66
N THR A 69 -43.10 40.94 -5.94
CA THR A 69 -41.89 40.98 -6.75
C THR A 69 -40.77 40.20 -6.13
N ARG A 70 -40.48 40.41 -4.83
CA ARG A 70 -39.35 39.74 -4.16
C ARG A 70 -39.52 38.25 -4.07
N ILE A 71 -40.72 37.76 -3.77
CA ILE A 71 -41.03 36.32 -3.73
C ILE A 71 -40.94 35.70 -5.14
N GLY A 72 -41.38 36.49 -6.17
CA GLY A 72 -41.25 36.09 -7.57
C GLY A 72 -39.79 35.93 -8.00
N GLU A 73 -38.92 36.93 -7.69
CA GLU A 73 -37.49 36.87 -7.97
C GLU A 73 -36.81 35.65 -7.32
N LEU A 74 -37.12 35.37 -6.05
CA LEU A 74 -36.59 34.21 -5.35
C LEU A 74 -37.07 32.92 -6.00
N LYS A 75 -38.32 32.83 -6.43
CA LYS A 75 -38.87 31.66 -7.13
C LYS A 75 -38.14 31.42 -8.45
N GLU A 76 -37.98 32.47 -9.27
CA GLU A 76 -37.24 32.36 -10.53
C GLU A 76 -35.79 31.91 -10.34
N GLN A 77 -35.12 32.39 -9.27
CA GLN A 77 -33.75 31.95 -8.91
C GLN A 77 -33.71 30.49 -8.57
N PHE A 78 -34.71 29.95 -7.84
CA PHE A 78 -34.79 28.53 -7.54
C PHE A 78 -35.08 27.67 -8.78
N GLU A 79 -36.03 28.11 -9.62
CA GLU A 79 -36.35 27.42 -10.86
C GLU A 79 -35.16 27.42 -11.84
N ALA A 80 -34.41 28.52 -11.94
CA ALA A 80 -33.20 28.60 -12.74
C ALA A 80 -32.10 27.63 -12.23
N LYS A 81 -31.88 27.60 -10.90
CA LYS A 81 -30.94 26.65 -10.29
C LYS A 81 -31.36 25.21 -10.52
N GLN A 82 -32.64 24.89 -10.37
CA GLN A 82 -33.16 23.54 -10.61
C GLN A 82 -32.98 23.13 -12.07
N ALA A 83 -33.28 24.03 -13.01
CA ALA A 83 -33.08 23.77 -14.44
C ALA A 83 -31.61 23.65 -14.85
N GLU A 84 -30.69 24.22 -14.09
CA GLU A 84 -29.25 24.03 -14.29
C GLU A 84 -28.74 22.70 -13.74
N MET A 85 -29.27 22.26 -12.59
CA MET A 85 -29.01 20.92 -12.05
C MET A 85 -29.61 19.80 -12.92
N ASP A 86 -30.78 20.00 -13.49
CA ASP A 86 -31.44 19.03 -14.37
C ASP A 86 -30.73 18.87 -15.73
N LYS A 87 -29.83 19.80 -16.10
CA LYS A 87 -28.95 19.63 -17.28
C LYS A 87 -27.78 18.68 -17.07
N LEU A 88 -27.42 18.40 -15.82
CA LEU A 88 -26.40 17.42 -15.48
C LEU A 88 -26.97 16.01 -15.60
N ASP A 89 -26.57 15.31 -16.67
CA ASP A 89 -26.90 13.90 -16.83
C ASP A 89 -26.07 13.05 -15.88
N LEU A 90 -26.61 12.79 -14.69
CA LEU A 90 -25.99 11.94 -13.68
C LEU A 90 -25.99 10.46 -14.02
N THR A 91 -26.65 10.04 -15.09
CA THR A 91 -26.63 8.66 -15.59
C THR A 91 -25.46 8.42 -16.54
N ARG A 92 -24.80 9.47 -16.98
CA ARG A 92 -23.61 9.37 -17.83
C ARG A 92 -22.49 8.70 -17.07
N THR A 93 -21.98 7.61 -17.62
CA THR A 93 -20.78 6.97 -17.08
C THR A 93 -19.60 7.94 -17.16
N PRO A 94 -18.81 8.09 -16.10
CA PRO A 94 -17.58 8.88 -16.15
C PRO A 94 -16.63 8.23 -17.16
N ASP A 95 -15.78 9.03 -17.78
CA ASP A 95 -14.68 8.51 -18.58
C ASP A 95 -13.83 7.60 -17.68
N PRO A 96 -13.51 6.38 -18.13
CA PRO A 96 -12.74 5.46 -17.32
C PRO A 96 -11.36 6.03 -17.05
N ILE A 97 -11.05 6.28 -15.80
CA ILE A 97 -9.69 6.60 -15.36
C ILE A 97 -8.91 5.30 -15.44
N ALA A 98 -7.89 5.28 -16.30
CA ALA A 98 -6.97 4.15 -16.36
C ALA A 98 -6.23 4.04 -15.02
N LEU A 99 -6.56 3.03 -14.22
CA LEU A 99 -5.83 2.72 -13.00
C LEU A 99 -4.47 2.13 -13.37
N GLY A 100 -3.42 2.59 -12.69
CA GLY A 100 -2.11 1.96 -12.77
C GLY A 100 -2.12 0.58 -12.14
N THR A 101 -1.07 -0.20 -12.43
CA THR A 101 -0.84 -1.51 -11.82
C THR A 101 0.35 -1.46 -10.87
N ARG A 102 0.33 -2.29 -9.85
CA ARG A 102 1.51 -2.54 -9.02
C ARG A 102 2.25 -3.74 -9.59
N HIS A 103 3.58 -3.65 -9.62
CA HIS A 103 4.38 -4.77 -10.10
C HIS A 103 4.22 -6.00 -9.20
N PRO A 104 4.02 -7.22 -9.73
CA PRO A 104 3.74 -8.41 -8.92
C PRO A 104 4.84 -8.73 -7.90
N LEU A 105 6.10 -8.45 -8.20
CA LEU A 105 7.19 -8.59 -7.23
C LEU A 105 7.06 -7.63 -6.05
N SER A 106 6.57 -6.40 -6.28
CA SER A 106 6.34 -5.44 -5.20
C SER A 106 5.21 -5.91 -4.29
N LEU A 107 4.11 -6.42 -4.87
CA LEU A 107 2.98 -6.96 -4.12
C LEU A 107 3.41 -8.12 -3.21
N VAL A 108 4.16 -9.08 -3.79
CA VAL A 108 4.62 -10.25 -3.02
C VAL A 108 5.65 -9.88 -1.97
N ARG A 109 6.58 -8.96 -2.28
CA ARG A 109 7.56 -8.48 -1.30
C ARG A 109 6.86 -7.82 -0.10
N GLU A 110 5.93 -6.91 -0.33
CA GLU A 110 5.17 -6.26 0.73
C GLU A 110 4.39 -7.27 1.57
N GLU A 111 3.77 -8.27 0.94
CA GLU A 111 3.06 -9.32 1.67
C GLU A 111 4.00 -10.16 2.55
N ILE A 112 5.22 -10.49 2.06
CA ILE A 112 6.25 -11.16 2.87
C ILE A 112 6.62 -10.28 4.07
N GLU A 113 6.89 -8.98 3.82
CA GLU A 113 7.25 -8.01 4.86
C GLU A 113 6.13 -7.87 5.90
N ASP A 114 4.88 -7.81 5.48
CA ASP A 114 3.71 -7.72 6.38
C ASP A 114 3.53 -8.98 7.25
N ILE A 115 3.69 -10.18 6.67
CA ILE A 115 3.58 -11.44 7.40
C ILE A 115 4.60 -11.49 8.54
N PHE A 116 5.87 -11.21 8.25
CA PHE A 116 6.92 -11.25 9.25
C PHE A 116 6.87 -10.08 10.24
N SER A 117 6.42 -8.90 9.82
CA SER A 117 6.22 -7.75 10.71
C SER A 117 5.21 -8.05 11.82
N ARG A 118 4.17 -8.83 11.52
CA ARG A 118 3.18 -9.28 12.52
C ARG A 118 3.77 -10.16 13.62
N ILE A 119 4.90 -10.82 13.37
CA ILE A 119 5.63 -11.60 14.37
C ILE A 119 6.90 -10.90 14.87
N GLY A 120 6.98 -9.57 14.67
CA GLY A 120 7.97 -8.69 15.29
C GLY A 120 9.27 -8.49 14.52
N PHE A 121 9.33 -8.83 13.23
CA PHE A 121 10.47 -8.47 12.39
C PHE A 121 10.37 -7.01 11.96
N THR A 122 11.51 -6.31 11.95
CA THR A 122 11.67 -4.97 11.41
C THR A 122 12.47 -5.02 10.11
N ILE A 123 12.29 -4.02 9.23
CA ILE A 123 12.97 -4.01 7.93
C ILE A 123 14.31 -3.30 8.05
N ALA A 124 15.39 -3.94 7.59
CA ALA A 124 16.71 -3.38 7.46
C ALA A 124 17.14 -3.35 5.98
N GLN A 125 17.70 -2.24 5.54
CA GLN A 125 18.20 -2.06 4.18
C GLN A 125 19.70 -1.82 4.19
N GLY A 126 20.37 -2.20 3.10
CA GLY A 126 21.80 -1.98 2.89
C GLY A 126 22.15 -1.75 1.42
N PRO A 127 23.40 -1.39 1.13
CA PRO A 127 23.85 -1.07 -0.21
C PRO A 127 23.85 -2.29 -1.14
N GLU A 128 23.63 -2.06 -2.44
CA GLU A 128 23.76 -3.09 -3.48
C GLU A 128 25.23 -3.29 -3.90
N VAL A 129 26.02 -2.22 -3.83
CA VAL A 129 27.48 -2.26 -4.02
C VAL A 129 28.12 -2.48 -2.67
N GLU A 130 28.82 -3.58 -2.52
CA GLU A 130 29.33 -4.06 -1.24
C GLU A 130 30.83 -4.41 -1.31
N ASP A 131 31.44 -4.65 -0.17
CA ASP A 131 32.76 -5.20 -0.04
C ASP A 131 32.75 -6.71 0.19
N ASP A 132 33.85 -7.38 -0.16
CA ASP A 132 34.04 -8.81 0.02
C ASP A 132 33.88 -9.25 1.50
N LYS A 133 34.28 -8.38 2.44
CA LYS A 133 34.21 -8.66 3.87
C LYS A 133 32.76 -8.90 4.32
N HIS A 134 31.82 -8.03 3.93
CA HIS A 134 30.43 -8.17 4.33
C HIS A 134 29.66 -9.22 3.55
N VAL A 135 30.03 -9.46 2.26
CA VAL A 135 29.32 -10.45 1.43
C VAL A 135 29.81 -11.87 1.72
N TYR A 136 31.09 -12.06 2.01
CA TYR A 136 31.69 -13.39 2.15
C TYR A 136 32.48 -13.57 3.44
N GLY A 137 33.38 -12.61 3.75
CA GLY A 137 34.35 -12.77 4.85
C GLY A 137 33.72 -13.02 6.20
N MET A 138 32.71 -12.21 6.56
CA MET A 138 31.97 -12.35 7.84
C MET A 138 30.92 -13.45 7.84
N LEU A 139 30.65 -14.07 6.69
CA LEU A 139 29.67 -15.14 6.50
C LEU A 139 30.30 -16.53 6.40
N ASN A 140 31.52 -16.68 6.92
CA ASN A 140 32.24 -17.95 7.01
C ASN A 140 32.55 -18.61 5.64
N PHE A 141 32.61 -17.80 4.56
CA PHE A 141 33.04 -18.30 3.26
C PHE A 141 34.56 -18.44 3.21
N ALA A 142 35.04 -19.63 2.83
CA ALA A 142 36.47 -19.84 2.60
C ALA A 142 37.01 -18.95 1.49
N PRO A 143 38.30 -18.52 1.51
CA PRO A 143 38.87 -17.67 0.46
C PRO A 143 38.74 -18.26 -0.94
N GLU A 144 38.83 -19.60 -1.07
CA GLU A 144 38.74 -20.32 -2.33
C GLU A 144 37.35 -20.84 -2.66
N HIS A 145 36.32 -20.36 -1.96
CA HIS A 145 34.95 -20.81 -2.18
C HIS A 145 34.47 -20.42 -3.60
N PRO A 146 33.84 -21.33 -4.38
CA PRO A 146 33.42 -21.06 -5.76
C PRO A 146 32.52 -19.83 -5.93
N ALA A 147 31.67 -19.51 -4.95
CA ALA A 147 30.81 -18.33 -5.00
C ALA A 147 31.57 -17.00 -5.06
N ARG A 148 32.88 -16.99 -4.70
CA ARG A 148 33.76 -15.83 -4.84
C ARG A 148 34.39 -15.72 -6.24
N ASP A 149 34.13 -16.69 -7.13
CA ASP A 149 34.67 -16.67 -8.48
C ASP A 149 33.98 -15.58 -9.31
N MET A 150 34.71 -14.95 -10.21
CA MET A 150 34.20 -13.98 -11.20
C MET A 150 33.16 -14.59 -12.13
N GLN A 151 33.06 -15.93 -12.21
CA GLN A 151 32.03 -16.63 -12.97
C GLN A 151 30.63 -16.47 -12.32
N ASP A 152 30.58 -16.30 -10.99
CA ASP A 152 29.32 -16.23 -10.25
C ASP A 152 29.04 -14.83 -9.68
N THR A 153 30.05 -13.96 -9.57
CA THR A 153 29.98 -12.66 -8.91
C THR A 153 30.39 -11.53 -9.85
N PHE A 154 29.64 -10.41 -9.83
CA PHE A 154 30.02 -9.18 -10.53
C PHE A 154 30.92 -8.32 -9.63
N PHE A 155 32.17 -8.18 -10.00
CA PHE A 155 33.10 -7.24 -9.37
C PHE A 155 33.07 -5.88 -10.06
N VAL A 156 33.25 -4.80 -9.29
CA VAL A 156 33.32 -3.43 -9.80
C VAL A 156 34.80 -3.05 -10.00
N GLU A 157 35.18 -2.76 -11.24
CA GLU A 157 36.54 -2.23 -11.54
C GLU A 157 36.63 -0.78 -11.11
N LYS A 158 37.66 -0.43 -10.31
CA LYS A 158 37.92 0.96 -9.92
C LYS A 158 38.54 1.80 -11.01
N GLU A 159 39.33 1.18 -11.89
CA GLU A 159 40.05 1.85 -12.99
C GLU A 159 40.08 0.96 -14.23
N ILE A 160 39.88 1.56 -15.41
CA ILE A 160 40.01 0.86 -16.69
C ILE A 160 41.47 0.42 -16.88
N GLY A 161 41.70 -0.89 -16.96
CA GLY A 161 43.05 -1.47 -17.22
C GLY A 161 43.77 -2.02 -16.00
N VAL A 162 43.21 -2.00 -14.81
CA VAL A 162 43.76 -2.67 -13.61
C VAL A 162 43.23 -4.10 -13.52
N GLN A 163 44.14 -5.08 -13.71
CA GLN A 163 43.82 -6.52 -13.72
C GLN A 163 43.64 -7.14 -12.32
N LYS A 164 43.47 -6.37 -11.26
CA LYS A 164 43.19 -6.93 -9.93
C LYS A 164 41.72 -6.86 -9.63
N PRO A 165 41.10 -8.00 -9.22
CA PRO A 165 39.75 -7.94 -8.69
C PRO A 165 39.71 -6.91 -7.55
N THR A 166 38.76 -6.00 -7.60
CA THR A 166 38.56 -5.07 -6.52
C THR A 166 37.81 -5.81 -5.42
N ASP A 167 38.05 -5.47 -4.14
CA ASP A 167 37.25 -6.00 -3.03
C ASP A 167 35.79 -5.48 -3.04
N VAL A 168 35.41 -4.77 -4.09
CA VAL A 168 34.07 -4.17 -4.28
C VAL A 168 33.32 -4.94 -5.35
N LEU A 169 32.09 -5.33 -5.01
CA LEU A 169 31.25 -6.20 -5.83
C LEU A 169 29.75 -5.82 -5.72
N LEU A 170 28.97 -6.33 -6.65
CA LEU A 170 27.50 -6.35 -6.50
C LEU A 170 27.12 -7.54 -5.62
N ARG A 171 26.37 -7.30 -4.54
CA ARG A 171 25.99 -8.34 -3.59
C ARG A 171 25.24 -9.49 -4.27
N SER A 172 25.67 -10.72 -3.98
CA SER A 172 25.06 -11.97 -4.51
C SER A 172 23.88 -12.47 -3.66
N HIS A 173 23.72 -11.91 -2.48
CA HIS A 173 22.65 -12.18 -1.51
C HIS A 173 22.47 -10.98 -0.57
N THR A 174 21.37 -10.95 0.16
CA THR A 174 21.08 -9.86 1.12
C THR A 174 21.63 -10.13 2.52
N SER A 175 22.36 -11.23 2.74
CA SER A 175 23.03 -11.57 4.00
C SER A 175 24.09 -10.54 4.41
N SER A 176 24.64 -9.77 3.45
CA SER A 176 25.52 -8.63 3.74
C SER A 176 24.84 -7.56 4.60
N VAL A 177 23.52 -7.38 4.47
CA VAL A 177 22.74 -6.50 5.36
C VAL A 177 22.65 -7.08 6.76
N GLN A 178 22.54 -8.41 6.89
CA GLN A 178 22.52 -9.08 8.19
C GLN A 178 23.84 -8.84 8.94
N THR A 179 25.00 -8.97 8.26
CA THR A 179 26.31 -8.68 8.88
C THR A 179 26.44 -7.24 9.32
N ARG A 180 25.92 -6.28 8.56
CA ARG A 180 25.89 -4.85 8.94
C ARG A 180 25.03 -4.61 10.16
N VAL A 181 23.86 -5.24 10.23
CA VAL A 181 22.98 -5.15 11.42
C VAL A 181 23.66 -5.75 12.64
N MET A 182 24.21 -6.96 12.54
CA MET A 182 24.89 -7.66 13.63
C MET A 182 26.10 -6.88 14.18
N THR A 183 26.82 -6.14 13.31
CA THR A 183 27.95 -5.31 13.74
C THR A 183 27.54 -3.96 14.33
N SER A 184 26.33 -3.46 14.04
CA SER A 184 25.85 -2.16 14.50
C SER A 184 24.91 -2.21 15.70
N GLN A 185 24.33 -3.38 15.99
CA GLN A 185 23.34 -3.57 17.05
C GLN A 185 23.73 -4.75 17.95
N LYS A 186 23.25 -4.68 19.20
CA LYS A 186 23.34 -5.83 20.13
C LYS A 186 22.04 -6.63 20.09
N PRO A 187 22.09 -7.96 20.33
CA PRO A 187 20.87 -8.75 20.49
C PRO A 187 19.97 -8.21 21.63
N PRO A 188 18.64 -8.36 21.54
CA PRO A 188 17.94 -9.15 20.53
C PRO A 188 17.86 -8.45 19.15
N ILE A 189 18.09 -9.20 18.08
CA ILE A 189 18.00 -8.74 16.69
C ILE A 189 16.90 -9.55 15.99
N ARG A 190 15.94 -8.88 15.35
CA ARG A 190 14.89 -9.53 14.56
C ARG A 190 14.59 -8.67 13.35
N VAL A 191 15.19 -9.01 12.21
CA VAL A 191 15.18 -8.17 11.01
C VAL A 191 14.87 -8.95 9.75
N LEU A 192 14.21 -8.28 8.79
CA LEU A 192 14.13 -8.69 7.39
C LEU A 192 15.06 -7.80 6.58
N CYS A 193 15.73 -8.39 5.64
CA CYS A 193 16.67 -7.74 4.72
C CYS A 193 16.17 -7.92 3.27
N PRO A 194 15.17 -7.15 2.82
CA PRO A 194 14.74 -7.18 1.43
C PRO A 194 15.72 -6.44 0.53
N GLY A 195 15.92 -6.95 -0.69
CA GLY A 195 16.76 -6.25 -1.64
C GLY A 195 17.02 -7.00 -2.94
N ARG A 196 17.53 -6.25 -3.91
CA ARG A 196 18.02 -6.80 -5.16
C ARG A 196 19.38 -7.42 -4.96
N VAL A 197 19.62 -8.51 -5.65
CA VAL A 197 20.88 -9.26 -5.63
C VAL A 197 21.30 -9.62 -7.06
N TYR A 198 22.57 -9.91 -7.27
CA TYR A 198 23.18 -10.06 -8.57
C TYR A 198 24.01 -11.35 -8.64
N ARG A 199 23.83 -12.09 -9.72
CA ARG A 199 24.64 -13.28 -10.01
C ARG A 199 24.99 -13.32 -11.48
N ASN A 200 26.21 -13.68 -11.81
CA ASN A 200 26.66 -13.74 -13.19
C ASN A 200 26.14 -15.01 -13.89
N GLU A 201 24.82 -15.08 -14.05
CA GLU A 201 24.10 -16.17 -14.67
C GLU A 201 23.53 -15.77 -16.03
N ALA A 202 23.48 -16.75 -16.95
CA ALA A 202 22.84 -16.53 -18.25
C ALA A 202 21.32 -16.35 -18.09
N ILE A 203 20.77 -15.31 -18.70
CA ILE A 203 19.34 -15.00 -18.63
C ILE A 203 18.53 -16.08 -19.35
N SER A 204 17.55 -16.62 -18.64
CA SER A 204 16.64 -17.67 -19.13
C SER A 204 15.28 -17.57 -18.47
N ALA A 205 14.36 -18.46 -18.85
CA ALA A 205 13.06 -18.54 -18.17
C ALA A 205 13.15 -18.90 -16.67
N ARG A 206 14.32 -19.40 -16.19
CA ARG A 206 14.52 -19.89 -14.82
C ARG A 206 15.63 -19.21 -14.03
N ALA A 207 16.48 -18.42 -14.69
CA ALA A 207 17.59 -17.70 -14.10
C ALA A 207 17.68 -16.29 -14.70
N HIS A 208 18.12 -15.33 -13.90
CA HIS A 208 18.37 -13.96 -14.33
C HIS A 208 19.60 -13.42 -13.63
N CYS A 209 20.31 -12.48 -14.27
CA CYS A 209 21.53 -11.88 -13.72
C CYS A 209 21.26 -10.97 -12.50
N PHE A 210 20.02 -10.62 -12.24
CA PHE A 210 19.56 -10.02 -10.98
C PHE A 210 18.20 -10.59 -10.61
N PHE A 211 17.91 -10.62 -9.31
CA PHE A 211 16.62 -10.99 -8.75
C PHE A 211 16.45 -10.35 -7.36
N HIS A 212 15.33 -10.59 -6.71
CA HIS A 212 15.05 -10.02 -5.40
C HIS A 212 15.00 -11.09 -4.34
N GLN A 213 15.66 -10.83 -3.22
CA GLN A 213 15.60 -11.68 -2.04
C GLN A 213 14.95 -10.95 -0.87
N VAL A 214 14.32 -11.72 0.01
CA VAL A 214 14.00 -11.32 1.38
C VAL A 214 14.67 -12.35 2.28
N GLU A 215 15.60 -11.88 3.10
CA GLU A 215 16.23 -12.70 4.12
C GLU A 215 15.79 -12.24 5.50
N GLY A 216 15.65 -13.19 6.42
CA GLY A 216 15.33 -12.92 7.82
C GLY A 216 16.45 -13.39 8.74
N LEU A 217 16.68 -12.61 9.80
CA LEU A 217 17.63 -12.92 10.86
C LEU A 217 16.95 -12.70 12.22
N TYR A 218 17.03 -13.70 13.07
CA TYR A 218 16.66 -13.58 14.49
C TYR A 218 17.76 -14.08 15.37
N ILE A 219 18.24 -13.23 16.27
CA ILE A 219 19.28 -13.54 17.28
C ILE A 219 18.78 -13.13 18.65
N ASP A 220 18.78 -14.05 19.57
CA ASP A 220 18.46 -13.82 20.99
C ASP A 220 19.05 -14.95 21.84
N LYS A 221 18.81 -14.93 23.16
CA LYS A 221 19.18 -16.03 24.04
C LYS A 221 18.28 -17.25 23.80
N ASN A 222 18.89 -18.44 23.74
CA ASN A 222 18.21 -19.72 23.63
C ASN A 222 17.32 -19.89 22.38
N VAL A 223 17.63 -19.21 21.28
CA VAL A 223 16.95 -19.42 20.00
C VAL A 223 17.28 -20.82 19.46
N SER A 224 16.28 -21.54 18.99
CA SER A 224 16.40 -22.94 18.57
C SER A 224 15.91 -23.14 17.13
N PHE A 225 16.26 -24.32 16.58
CA PHE A 225 15.75 -24.75 15.28
C PHE A 225 14.21 -24.94 15.27
N ALA A 226 13.60 -25.18 16.44
CA ALA A 226 12.16 -25.25 16.58
C ALA A 226 11.50 -23.86 16.35
N ASP A 227 12.13 -22.79 16.84
CA ASP A 227 11.65 -21.43 16.62
C ASP A 227 11.72 -21.04 15.13
N LEU A 228 12.80 -21.42 14.44
CA LEU A 228 12.92 -21.29 12.99
C LEU A 228 11.77 -22.00 12.28
N ARG A 229 11.55 -23.29 12.61
CA ARG A 229 10.49 -24.10 12.00
C ARG A 229 9.10 -23.49 12.22
N GLU A 230 8.82 -22.97 13.40
CA GLU A 230 7.56 -22.33 13.75
C GLU A 230 7.34 -21.06 12.92
N ALA A 231 8.33 -20.18 12.85
CA ALA A 231 8.28 -18.95 12.06
C ALA A 231 8.04 -19.25 10.56
N LEU A 232 8.72 -20.25 10.02
CA LEU A 232 8.57 -20.64 8.61
C LEU A 232 7.23 -21.34 8.33
N LEU A 233 6.70 -22.11 9.27
CA LEU A 233 5.36 -22.71 9.17
C LEU A 233 4.28 -21.62 9.18
N TYR A 234 4.40 -20.64 10.07
CA TYR A 234 3.52 -19.49 10.12
C TYR A 234 3.53 -18.74 8.77
N PHE A 235 4.71 -18.36 8.28
CA PHE A 235 4.86 -17.72 6.97
C PHE A 235 4.18 -18.53 5.85
N SER A 236 4.43 -19.83 5.81
CA SER A 236 3.91 -20.68 4.73
C SER A 236 2.38 -20.75 4.73
N LYS A 237 1.76 -20.79 5.91
CA LYS A 237 0.31 -20.81 6.03
C LYS A 237 -0.34 -19.48 5.66
N GLU A 238 0.27 -18.37 6.08
CA GLU A 238 -0.22 -17.03 5.74
C GLU A 238 -0.09 -16.75 4.23
N MET A 239 1.05 -17.10 3.62
CA MET A 239 1.33 -16.84 2.20
C MET A 239 0.58 -17.76 1.23
N PHE A 240 0.44 -19.05 1.57
CA PHE A 240 -0.06 -20.08 0.64
C PHE A 240 -1.34 -20.78 1.11
N GLY A 241 -1.85 -20.43 2.28
CA GLY A 241 -3.09 -20.97 2.86
C GLY A 241 -2.87 -21.95 4.01
N ALA A 242 -3.87 -22.07 4.89
CA ALA A 242 -3.80 -22.79 6.16
C ALA A 242 -3.43 -24.27 6.04
N GLU A 243 -3.76 -24.92 4.94
CA GLU A 243 -3.50 -26.34 4.67
C GLU A 243 -2.06 -26.61 4.17
N THR A 244 -1.26 -25.57 4.00
CA THR A 244 0.12 -25.70 3.51
C THR A 244 0.98 -26.45 4.52
N LYS A 245 1.65 -27.49 4.05
CA LYS A 245 2.62 -28.29 4.81
C LYS A 245 4.03 -27.90 4.43
N ILE A 246 4.94 -27.90 5.39
CA ILE A 246 6.37 -27.68 5.15
C ILE A 246 7.16 -28.98 5.34
N ARG A 247 8.27 -29.05 4.64
CA ARG A 247 9.29 -30.09 4.79
C ARG A 247 10.66 -29.44 4.79
N LEU A 248 11.45 -29.69 5.82
CA LEU A 248 12.84 -29.26 5.91
C LEU A 248 13.73 -30.42 5.48
N ARG A 249 14.59 -30.17 4.51
CA ARG A 249 15.61 -31.14 4.03
C ARG A 249 16.99 -30.64 4.45
N PRO A 250 17.85 -31.49 5.03
CA PRO A 250 19.24 -31.12 5.32
C PRO A 250 19.94 -30.54 4.08
N SER A 251 20.67 -29.46 4.27
CA SER A 251 21.46 -28.79 3.23
C SER A 251 22.76 -28.24 3.85
N TYR A 252 23.56 -27.56 3.08
CA TYR A 252 24.79 -26.94 3.56
C TYR A 252 24.85 -25.46 3.06
N PHE A 253 25.07 -24.55 3.99
CA PHE A 253 25.45 -23.19 3.71
C PHE A 253 26.61 -22.77 4.61
N PRO A 254 27.62 -22.03 4.14
CA PRO A 254 28.80 -21.67 4.96
C PRO A 254 28.46 -20.91 6.25
N PHE A 255 27.35 -20.18 6.25
CA PHE A 255 26.93 -19.25 7.32
C PHE A 255 25.89 -19.84 8.28
N THR A 256 25.45 -21.06 8.09
CA THR A 256 24.47 -21.72 8.99
C THR A 256 24.85 -23.18 9.27
N GLU A 257 24.62 -23.63 10.53
CA GLU A 257 24.79 -25.00 10.98
C GLU A 257 23.87 -25.31 12.19
N PRO A 258 22.90 -26.23 12.12
CA PRO A 258 22.51 -26.98 10.91
C PRO A 258 21.80 -26.12 9.87
N SER A 259 21.98 -26.52 8.61
CA SER A 259 21.33 -25.87 7.45
C SER A 259 20.23 -26.75 6.87
N ALA A 260 19.22 -26.13 6.30
CA ALA A 260 18.14 -26.84 5.63
C ALA A 260 17.61 -26.04 4.44
N GLU A 261 17.06 -26.73 3.46
CA GLU A 261 16.17 -26.19 2.44
C GLU A 261 14.72 -26.49 2.82
N MET A 262 13.85 -25.53 2.65
CA MET A 262 12.43 -25.69 2.93
C MET A 262 11.61 -25.84 1.67
N ASP A 263 10.86 -26.96 1.62
CA ASP A 263 9.83 -27.20 0.63
C ASP A 263 8.45 -26.97 1.24
N ILE A 264 7.52 -26.49 0.41
CA ILE A 264 6.08 -26.50 0.71
C ILE A 264 5.35 -27.57 -0.10
N SER A 265 4.22 -28.05 0.41
CA SER A 265 3.30 -28.85 -0.39
C SER A 265 2.84 -28.02 -1.60
N CYS A 266 2.91 -28.59 -2.79
CA CYS A 266 2.58 -27.88 -4.02
C CYS A 266 1.12 -27.39 -3.98
N ASN A 267 0.91 -26.06 -3.92
CA ASN A 267 -0.40 -25.45 -3.87
C ASN A 267 -1.17 -25.53 -5.21
N ILE A 268 -0.49 -25.88 -6.31
CA ILE A 268 -1.09 -26.03 -7.63
C ILE A 268 -1.81 -27.37 -7.76
N CYS A 269 -1.25 -28.45 -7.21
CA CYS A 269 -1.80 -29.80 -7.30
C CYS A 269 -2.22 -30.39 -5.94
N GLY A 270 -2.21 -29.61 -4.87
CA GLY A 270 -2.54 -30.10 -3.54
C GLY A 270 -1.60 -31.20 -3.02
N GLY A 271 -0.35 -31.29 -3.53
CA GLY A 271 0.62 -32.29 -3.14
C GLY A 271 0.55 -33.61 -3.93
N THR A 272 -0.36 -33.76 -4.90
CA THR A 272 -0.53 -35.01 -5.67
C THR A 272 0.53 -35.21 -6.77
N GLY A 273 1.24 -34.17 -7.14
CA GLY A 273 2.23 -34.18 -8.23
C GLY A 273 1.71 -33.58 -9.51
N CYS A 274 2.45 -32.63 -10.12
CA CYS A 274 2.14 -32.00 -11.40
C CYS A 274 3.43 -31.62 -12.14
N SER A 275 3.29 -31.07 -13.35
CA SER A 275 4.44 -30.63 -14.15
C SER A 275 5.26 -29.52 -13.47
N PHE A 276 4.62 -28.67 -12.66
CA PHE A 276 5.28 -27.58 -11.92
C PHE A 276 6.21 -28.14 -10.82
N CYS A 277 5.71 -29.04 -9.97
CA CYS A 277 6.49 -29.72 -8.93
C CYS A 277 7.25 -30.94 -9.44
N LYS A 278 7.29 -31.17 -10.76
CA LYS A 278 7.96 -32.30 -11.41
C LYS A 278 7.52 -33.67 -10.86
N GLY A 279 6.23 -33.81 -10.53
CA GLY A 279 5.66 -35.04 -9.99
C GLY A 279 5.90 -35.30 -8.50
N THR A 280 6.70 -34.49 -7.82
CA THR A 280 7.09 -34.72 -6.42
C THR A 280 6.02 -34.33 -5.39
N GLY A 281 5.08 -33.47 -5.73
CA GLY A 281 4.13 -32.87 -4.79
C GLY A 281 4.72 -31.78 -3.88
N TRP A 282 6.02 -31.47 -3.99
CA TRP A 282 6.74 -30.50 -3.18
C TRP A 282 7.46 -29.47 -4.02
N VAL A 283 7.58 -28.25 -3.49
CA VAL A 283 8.29 -27.15 -4.16
C VAL A 283 9.18 -26.45 -3.14
N GLU A 284 10.47 -26.43 -3.43
CA GLU A 284 11.45 -25.66 -2.66
C GLU A 284 11.19 -24.17 -2.80
N ILE A 285 11.20 -23.44 -1.69
CA ILE A 285 10.93 -22.00 -1.67
C ILE A 285 12.04 -21.18 -1.01
N LEU A 286 12.84 -21.75 -0.10
CA LEU A 286 13.88 -21.00 0.62
C LEU A 286 14.94 -21.92 1.23
N GLY A 287 16.10 -21.32 1.52
CA GLY A 287 17.14 -21.89 2.39
C GLY A 287 17.05 -21.29 3.79
N CYS A 288 17.44 -22.07 4.81
CA CYS A 288 17.41 -21.63 6.20
C CYS A 288 18.39 -22.41 7.07
N GLY A 289 18.61 -21.96 8.29
CA GLY A 289 19.43 -22.68 9.27
C GLY A 289 19.68 -21.87 10.54
N MET A 290 20.35 -22.51 11.49
CA MET A 290 20.88 -21.82 12.66
C MET A 290 22.14 -21.05 12.26
N VAL A 291 22.28 -19.81 12.71
CA VAL A 291 23.46 -18.98 12.40
C VAL A 291 24.71 -19.65 12.97
N ASP A 292 25.72 -19.83 12.12
CA ASP A 292 26.98 -20.46 12.52
C ASP A 292 27.65 -19.61 13.62
N PRO A 293 28.17 -20.23 14.71
CA PRO A 293 28.89 -19.53 15.77
C PRO A 293 30.04 -18.63 15.25
N ASN A 294 30.76 -19.06 14.22
CA ASN A 294 31.82 -18.25 13.61
C ASN A 294 31.30 -16.94 13.01
N VAL A 295 30.06 -16.94 12.45
CA VAL A 295 29.42 -15.73 11.92
C VAL A 295 29.08 -14.77 13.05
N LEU A 296 28.53 -15.27 14.18
CA LEU A 296 28.26 -14.46 15.36
C LEU A 296 29.53 -13.80 15.89
N GLU A 297 30.60 -14.60 16.08
CA GLU A 297 31.90 -14.12 16.58
C GLU A 297 32.53 -13.09 15.61
N ALA A 298 32.47 -13.35 14.28
CA ALA A 298 32.96 -12.40 13.27
C ALA A 298 32.23 -11.07 13.30
N CYS A 299 30.97 -11.07 13.76
CA CYS A 299 30.15 -9.85 13.93
C CYS A 299 30.23 -9.24 15.35
N GLY A 300 31.05 -9.84 16.25
CA GLY A 300 31.23 -9.35 17.63
C GLY A 300 30.10 -9.71 18.60
N ILE A 301 29.38 -10.78 18.32
CA ILE A 301 28.31 -11.33 19.16
C ILE A 301 28.82 -12.62 19.82
N ASP A 302 28.72 -12.72 21.16
CA ASP A 302 29.15 -13.90 21.92
C ASP A 302 28.24 -15.10 21.62
N SER A 303 28.78 -16.07 20.88
CA SER A 303 28.08 -17.31 20.47
C SER A 303 27.77 -18.25 21.63
N LYS A 304 28.33 -18.03 22.81
CA LYS A 304 28.02 -18.81 24.04
C LYS A 304 26.79 -18.25 24.75
N GLU A 305 26.49 -16.98 24.58
CA GLU A 305 25.33 -16.31 25.19
C GLU A 305 24.14 -16.28 24.24
N TYR A 306 24.41 -16.09 22.96
CA TYR A 306 23.38 -15.88 21.94
C TYR A 306 23.41 -16.99 20.88
N SER A 307 22.22 -17.31 20.38
CA SER A 307 22.02 -18.17 19.24
C SER A 307 21.00 -17.49 18.28
N GLY A 308 20.92 -17.94 17.05
CA GLY A 308 20.00 -17.35 16.11
C GLY A 308 19.70 -18.23 14.93
N TYR A 309 18.72 -17.83 14.16
CA TYR A 309 18.43 -18.47 12.89
C TYR A 309 18.35 -17.43 11.77
N ALA A 310 18.62 -17.90 10.55
CA ALA A 310 18.45 -17.14 9.34
C ALA A 310 17.69 -17.95 8.28
N PHE A 311 17.03 -17.26 7.39
CA PHE A 311 16.38 -17.81 6.21
C PHE A 311 16.44 -16.83 5.05
N GLY A 312 16.38 -17.35 3.81
CA GLY A 312 16.42 -16.50 2.62
C GLY A 312 15.58 -17.08 1.48
N MET A 313 14.71 -16.23 0.92
CA MET A 313 13.81 -16.59 -0.18
C MET A 313 13.92 -15.65 -1.36
N GLY A 314 13.83 -16.19 -2.58
CA GLY A 314 13.71 -15.41 -3.80
C GLY A 314 12.27 -14.96 -4.01
N VAL A 315 12.05 -13.64 -4.12
CA VAL A 315 10.71 -13.05 -4.32
C VAL A 315 10.09 -13.55 -5.61
N GLU A 316 10.87 -13.68 -6.68
CA GLU A 316 10.42 -14.22 -7.97
C GLU A 316 9.89 -15.64 -7.84
N ARG A 317 10.55 -16.47 -7.01
CA ARG A 317 10.15 -17.86 -6.78
C ARG A 317 8.77 -17.93 -6.10
N ILE A 318 8.57 -17.10 -5.08
CA ILE A 318 7.29 -16.99 -4.36
C ILE A 318 6.22 -16.45 -5.31
N THR A 319 6.54 -15.40 -6.10
CA THR A 319 5.64 -14.79 -7.08
C THR A 319 5.21 -15.78 -8.17
N ASN A 320 6.15 -16.58 -8.66
CA ASN A 320 5.88 -17.65 -9.63
C ASN A 320 4.85 -18.65 -9.10
N LEU A 321 5.00 -19.05 -7.83
CA LEU A 321 4.07 -19.98 -7.17
C LEU A 321 2.69 -19.35 -6.99
N LYS A 322 2.64 -18.09 -6.53
CA LYS A 322 1.40 -17.40 -6.22
C LYS A 322 0.59 -17.11 -7.48
N TYR A 323 1.22 -16.55 -8.49
CA TYR A 323 0.56 -16.10 -9.73
C TYR A 323 0.74 -17.06 -10.92
N ARG A 324 1.38 -18.21 -10.72
CA ARG A 324 1.62 -19.25 -11.75
C ARG A 324 2.40 -18.72 -12.96
N VAL A 325 3.29 -17.77 -12.74
CA VAL A 325 4.20 -17.26 -13.78
C VAL A 325 5.27 -18.32 -14.08
N LYS A 326 5.54 -18.57 -15.35
CA LYS A 326 6.44 -19.66 -15.79
C LYS A 326 7.79 -19.17 -16.31
N ASP A 327 7.93 -17.88 -16.50
CA ASP A 327 9.11 -17.26 -17.12
C ASP A 327 9.52 -16.03 -16.31
N LEU A 328 10.73 -16.06 -15.72
CA LEU A 328 11.27 -14.98 -14.89
C LEU A 328 11.50 -13.69 -15.67
N ARG A 329 11.74 -13.78 -16.98
CA ARG A 329 12.02 -12.61 -17.83
C ARG A 329 10.84 -11.62 -17.86
N LEU A 330 9.61 -12.12 -17.72
CA LEU A 330 8.40 -11.29 -17.69
C LEU A 330 8.43 -10.24 -16.57
N PHE A 331 9.16 -10.49 -15.49
CA PHE A 331 9.31 -9.51 -14.41
C PHE A 331 10.25 -8.35 -14.73
N SER A 332 11.09 -8.47 -15.75
CA SER A 332 12.07 -7.47 -16.13
C SER A 332 11.86 -6.84 -17.51
N GLU A 333 11.04 -7.45 -18.36
CA GLU A 333 10.79 -7.00 -19.74
C GLU A 333 9.86 -5.80 -19.85
N ASN A 334 9.18 -5.42 -18.76
CA ASN A 334 8.24 -4.31 -18.71
C ASN A 334 7.11 -4.41 -19.75
N ASP A 335 6.65 -5.63 -20.06
CA ASP A 335 5.53 -5.85 -20.98
C ASP A 335 4.21 -5.40 -20.35
N VAL A 336 3.59 -4.37 -20.91
CA VAL A 336 2.33 -3.80 -20.42
C VAL A 336 1.19 -4.83 -20.41
N ARG A 337 1.19 -5.80 -21.33
CA ARG A 337 0.18 -6.87 -21.37
C ARG A 337 0.29 -7.81 -20.17
N PHE A 338 1.52 -8.06 -19.72
CA PHE A 338 1.78 -8.80 -18.50
C PHE A 338 1.37 -7.99 -17.25
N LEU A 339 1.80 -6.74 -17.17
CA LEU A 339 1.54 -5.88 -16.00
C LEU A 339 0.05 -5.61 -15.79
N ARG A 340 -0.72 -5.40 -16.86
CA ARG A 340 -2.17 -5.17 -16.80
C ARG A 340 -2.96 -6.30 -16.17
N GLN A 341 -2.41 -7.52 -16.08
CA GLN A 341 -3.05 -8.64 -15.39
C GLN A 341 -3.12 -8.46 -13.86
N PHE A 342 -2.44 -7.44 -13.31
CA PHE A 342 -2.38 -7.13 -11.88
C PHE A 342 -3.10 -5.81 -11.51
N GLU A 343 -3.99 -5.29 -12.37
CA GLU A 343 -4.69 -4.01 -12.15
C GLU A 343 -5.61 -4.01 -10.92
N SER A 344 -6.08 -5.15 -10.49
CA SER A 344 -7.00 -5.31 -9.35
C SER A 344 -6.36 -5.94 -8.11
N CYS A 345 -5.03 -6.01 -8.05
CA CYS A 345 -4.31 -6.61 -6.92
C CYS A 345 -3.86 -5.57 -5.90
#